data_529c88ca4b479b657b686a8ad9ea4910
#
_entry.id   529c88ca4b479b657b686a8ad9ea4910
#
_cell.length_a   1.000
_cell.length_b   1.000
_cell.length_c   1.000
_cell.angle_alpha   90.00
_cell.angle_beta   90.00
_cell.angle_gamma   90.00
#
_symmetry.space_group_name_H-M   'P 1'
#
loop_
_entity.id
_entity.type
_entity.pdbx_description
1 polymer ?
#
loop_
_entity_poly.entity_id
_entity_poly.type
_entity_poly.pdbx_seq_one_letter_code
_entity_poly.pdbx_strand_id
1 'polypeptide(L)'
;EISEGTIYGVDASYAGGMGGTACSLGNADAKTQVDNAVLDMVVAYTDAAGRASPDYSEYGAGKISDGQTLKPGLYRWGTNVVMDQNITFKGGKDDVWIFQISGNLYQAGATEMILKGALAKNIFWQLTENVALGDKAQFIGVVLAKTHIALNPLAEVNGRLLSQTQVTLQDNIVNPPTAE
;
A
#
# COMPACT_ATOMS: atom_id res chain seq x y z
N GLU A 1 18.63 5.38 -3.54
CA GLU A 1 19.24 4.41 -4.46
C GLU A 1 18.24 3.29 -4.72
N ILE A 2 18.02 2.93 -6.00
CA ILE A 2 17.21 1.77 -6.36
C ILE A 2 18.17 0.63 -6.56
N SER A 3 18.12 -0.38 -5.70
CA SER A 3 19.03 -1.53 -5.74
C SER A 3 18.67 -2.51 -6.86
N GLU A 4 17.37 -2.61 -7.16
CA GLU A 4 16.85 -3.48 -8.23
C GLU A 4 15.61 -2.84 -8.87
N GLY A 5 15.39 -3.10 -10.16
CA GLY A 5 14.23 -2.65 -10.90
C GLY A 5 14.53 -1.55 -11.92
N THR A 6 13.49 -1.06 -12.56
CA THR A 6 13.56 -0.03 -13.60
C THR A 6 12.63 1.11 -13.25
N ILE A 7 13.12 2.35 -13.40
CA ILE A 7 12.31 3.56 -13.26
C ILE A 7 11.76 3.92 -14.64
N TYR A 8 10.46 4.06 -14.74
CA TYR A 8 9.76 4.57 -15.91
C TYR A 8 9.28 5.99 -15.65
N GLY A 9 9.62 6.92 -16.51
CA GLY A 9 9.18 8.31 -16.46
C GLY A 9 8.52 8.72 -17.76
N VAL A 10 7.55 9.60 -17.68
CA VAL A 10 6.83 10.15 -18.84
C VAL A 10 7.34 11.51 -19.30
N ASP A 11 8.20 12.14 -18.50
CA ASP A 11 8.76 13.46 -18.79
C ASP A 11 10.16 13.33 -19.38
N ALA A 12 10.34 13.84 -20.61
CA ALA A 12 11.63 13.87 -21.29
C ALA A 12 12.68 14.76 -20.61
N SER A 13 12.28 15.64 -19.69
CA SER A 13 13.17 16.50 -18.91
C SER A 13 13.75 15.84 -17.66
N TYR A 14 13.28 14.67 -17.28
CA TYR A 14 13.81 13.93 -16.14
C TYR A 14 15.18 13.32 -16.45
N ALA A 15 16.20 14.12 -16.28
CA ALA A 15 17.59 13.65 -16.32
C ALA A 15 17.93 13.03 -14.97
N GLY A 16 17.81 11.70 -14.85
CA GLY A 16 17.98 10.92 -13.63
C GLY A 16 18.88 11.55 -12.56
N GLY A 17 18.42 11.52 -11.30
CA GLY A 17 19.16 12.07 -10.17
C GLY A 17 20.58 11.49 -10.04
N MET A 18 21.49 12.26 -9.44
CA MET A 18 22.89 11.89 -9.32
C MET A 18 23.06 10.52 -8.65
N GLY A 19 23.70 9.59 -9.36
CA GLY A 19 24.13 8.28 -8.87
C GLY A 19 23.21 7.10 -9.18
N GLY A 20 22.12 7.31 -9.92
CA GLY A 20 21.17 6.24 -10.23
C GLY A 20 21.46 5.53 -11.55
N THR A 21 21.10 4.26 -11.60
CA THR A 21 20.88 3.47 -12.81
C THR A 21 19.98 4.24 -13.76
N ALA A 22 20.31 4.25 -15.04
CA ALA A 22 19.59 5.00 -16.05
C ALA A 22 18.07 4.83 -15.94
N CYS A 23 17.37 5.93 -15.65
CA CYS A 23 15.94 5.98 -15.86
C CYS A 23 15.70 5.71 -17.35
N SER A 24 14.79 4.81 -17.66
CA SER A 24 14.30 4.65 -19.01
C SER A 24 13.51 5.90 -19.37
N LEU A 25 14.22 6.87 -19.95
CA LEU A 25 13.67 8.16 -20.29
C LEU A 25 12.74 8.05 -21.49
N GLY A 26 11.51 8.46 -21.30
CA GLY A 26 10.70 9.13 -22.29
C GLY A 26 10.59 8.55 -23.70
N ASN A 27 10.80 7.23 -23.89
CA ASN A 27 10.42 6.62 -25.15
C ASN A 27 8.90 6.30 -25.13
N ALA A 28 8.32 6.07 -26.32
CA ALA A 28 6.90 5.75 -26.44
C ALA A 28 6.49 4.51 -25.63
N ASP A 29 7.39 3.57 -25.44
CA ASP A 29 7.14 2.33 -24.70
C ASP A 29 7.04 2.60 -23.20
N ALA A 30 7.93 3.42 -22.63
CA ALA A 30 7.87 3.81 -21.23
C ALA A 30 6.59 4.58 -20.91
N LYS A 31 6.19 5.50 -21.79
CA LYS A 31 4.92 6.22 -21.65
C LYS A 31 3.73 5.25 -21.66
N THR A 32 3.68 4.33 -22.59
CA THR A 32 2.61 3.35 -22.71
C THR A 32 2.54 2.46 -21.44
N GLN A 33 3.68 2.05 -20.91
CA GLN A 33 3.72 1.24 -19.69
C GLN A 33 3.20 2.01 -18.47
N VAL A 34 3.58 3.28 -18.33
CA VAL A 34 3.08 4.12 -17.22
C VAL A 34 1.60 4.40 -17.36
N ASP A 35 1.13 4.74 -18.58
CA ASP A 35 -0.29 4.99 -18.84
C ASP A 35 -1.13 3.73 -18.51
N ASN A 36 -0.69 2.55 -18.93
CA ASN A 36 -1.35 1.29 -18.60
C ASN A 36 -1.35 1.02 -17.09
N ALA A 37 -0.24 1.23 -16.41
CA ALA A 37 -0.14 1.04 -14.96
C ALA A 37 -1.09 1.98 -14.18
N VAL A 38 -1.27 3.21 -14.66
CA VAL A 38 -2.25 4.16 -14.09
C VAL A 38 -3.68 3.66 -14.30
N LEU A 39 -3.99 3.18 -15.50
CA LEU A 39 -5.32 2.61 -15.79
C LEU A 39 -5.60 1.37 -14.93
N ASP A 40 -4.65 0.46 -14.81
CA ASP A 40 -4.76 -0.74 -13.98
C ASP A 40 -4.98 -0.38 -12.50
N MET A 41 -4.27 0.64 -12.00
CA MET A 41 -4.47 1.15 -10.66
C MET A 41 -5.90 1.70 -10.46
N VAL A 42 -6.42 2.48 -11.41
CA VAL A 42 -7.78 3.03 -11.35
C VAL A 42 -8.82 1.91 -11.34
N VAL A 43 -8.64 0.88 -12.16
CA VAL A 43 -9.50 -0.30 -12.18
C VAL A 43 -9.47 -1.03 -10.84
N ALA A 44 -8.29 -1.31 -10.31
CA ALA A 44 -8.11 -1.98 -9.02
C ALA A 44 -8.72 -1.18 -7.86
N TYR A 45 -8.50 0.16 -7.85
CA TYR A 45 -9.09 1.05 -6.86
C TYR A 45 -10.62 1.01 -6.92
N THR A 46 -11.18 1.09 -8.13
CA THR A 46 -12.63 1.12 -8.34
C THR A 46 -13.28 -0.21 -7.95
N ASP A 47 -12.65 -1.34 -8.29
CA ASP A 47 -13.12 -2.65 -7.86
C ASP A 47 -13.11 -2.76 -6.33
N ALA A 48 -11.99 -2.44 -5.70
CA ALA A 48 -11.88 -2.51 -4.24
C ALA A 48 -12.88 -1.59 -3.53
N ALA A 49 -13.06 -0.35 -4.01
CA ALA A 49 -14.00 0.62 -3.45
C ALA A 49 -15.47 0.24 -3.67
N GLY A 50 -15.77 -0.41 -4.80
CA GLY A 50 -17.13 -0.77 -5.22
C GLY A 50 -17.69 -2.03 -4.56
N ARG A 51 -16.88 -2.80 -3.84
CA ARG A 51 -17.35 -4.03 -3.21
C ARG A 51 -18.38 -3.74 -2.13
N ALA A 52 -19.53 -4.39 -2.22
CA ALA A 52 -20.67 -4.20 -1.32
C ALA A 52 -20.68 -5.26 -0.20
N SER A 53 -21.55 -5.05 0.80
CA SER A 53 -21.78 -6.00 1.89
C SER A 53 -20.51 -6.34 2.69
N PRO A 54 -19.92 -5.36 3.40
CA PRO A 54 -18.75 -5.62 4.22
C PRO A 54 -19.05 -6.63 5.33
N ASP A 55 -18.10 -7.58 5.52
CA ASP A 55 -18.15 -8.54 6.61
C ASP A 55 -17.96 -7.85 7.97
N TYR A 56 -17.19 -6.76 7.96
CA TYR A 56 -16.86 -5.99 9.16
C TYR A 56 -17.03 -4.49 8.88
N SER A 57 -17.92 -3.84 9.62
CA SER A 57 -18.12 -2.38 9.56
C SER A 57 -17.62 -1.72 10.83
N GLU A 58 -16.88 -0.61 10.70
CA GLU A 58 -16.34 0.18 11.82
C GLU A 58 -15.61 -0.68 12.86
N TYR A 59 -14.90 -1.72 12.40
CA TYR A 59 -14.17 -2.64 13.28
C TYR A 59 -13.21 -1.86 14.19
N GLY A 60 -13.28 -2.11 15.50
CA GLY A 60 -12.49 -1.39 16.48
C GLY A 60 -12.77 0.12 16.54
N ALA A 61 -13.89 0.59 15.98
CA ALA A 61 -14.21 2.02 15.87
C ALA A 61 -13.08 2.86 15.23
N GLY A 62 -12.45 2.31 14.19
CA GLY A 62 -11.31 2.95 13.50
C GLY A 62 -9.96 2.78 14.21
N LYS A 63 -9.90 2.03 15.30
CA LYS A 63 -8.65 1.72 15.99
C LYS A 63 -8.38 0.21 15.95
N ILE A 64 -7.31 -0.18 15.28
CA ILE A 64 -6.84 -1.56 15.25
C ILE A 64 -5.63 -1.64 16.20
N SER A 65 -5.86 -2.26 17.37
CA SER A 65 -4.92 -2.26 18.49
C SER A 65 -4.33 -3.64 18.76
N ASP A 66 -3.48 -3.72 19.78
CA ASP A 66 -2.71 -4.88 20.19
C ASP A 66 -3.51 -6.17 20.29
N GLY A 67 -2.88 -7.26 19.80
CA GLY A 67 -3.41 -8.61 19.85
C GLY A 67 -4.59 -8.88 18.92
N GLN A 68 -5.05 -7.89 18.15
CA GLN A 68 -6.14 -8.12 17.21
C GLN A 68 -5.69 -9.01 16.06
N THR A 69 -6.50 -10.04 15.82
CA THR A 69 -6.33 -10.94 14.68
C THR A 69 -7.40 -10.65 13.65
N LEU A 70 -6.98 -10.17 12.49
CA LEU A 70 -7.86 -9.88 11.38
C LEU A 70 -8.11 -11.15 10.56
N LYS A 71 -9.38 -11.52 10.46
CA LYS A 71 -9.82 -12.65 9.61
C LYS A 71 -10.00 -12.19 8.18
N PRO A 72 -9.97 -13.10 7.19
CA PRO A 72 -10.29 -12.76 5.81
C PRO A 72 -11.65 -12.09 5.68
N GLY A 73 -11.80 -11.20 4.71
CA GLY A 73 -13.06 -10.55 4.41
C GLY A 73 -12.92 -9.09 4.02
N LEU A 74 -14.07 -8.47 3.80
CA LEU A 74 -14.23 -7.07 3.45
C LEU A 74 -14.49 -6.24 4.70
N TYR A 75 -13.60 -5.30 4.97
CA TYR A 75 -13.70 -4.33 6.06
C TYR A 75 -14.05 -2.96 5.52
N ARG A 76 -14.91 -2.23 6.22
CA ARG A 76 -15.26 -0.86 5.85
C ARG A 76 -15.26 0.08 7.04
N TRP A 77 -14.62 1.25 6.86
CA TRP A 77 -14.69 2.38 7.77
C TRP A 77 -15.08 3.66 7.04
N GLY A 78 -16.02 4.40 7.62
CA GLY A 78 -16.38 5.76 7.18
C GLY A 78 -15.45 6.85 7.72
N THR A 79 -14.47 6.47 8.54
CA THR A 79 -13.57 7.38 9.25
C THR A 79 -12.10 6.99 9.03
N ASN A 80 -11.20 7.66 9.73
CA ASN A 80 -9.78 7.28 9.77
C ASN A 80 -9.58 5.93 10.46
N VAL A 81 -8.52 5.23 10.06
CA VAL A 81 -8.05 4.03 10.74
C VAL A 81 -6.66 4.27 11.31
N VAL A 82 -6.49 3.89 12.57
CA VAL A 82 -5.22 3.98 13.29
C VAL A 82 -4.77 2.60 13.76
N MET A 83 -3.56 2.23 13.43
CA MET A 83 -2.88 1.03 13.91
C MET A 83 -1.75 1.47 14.82
N ASP A 84 -1.95 1.38 16.14
CA ASP A 84 -0.97 1.84 17.14
C ASP A 84 -0.21 0.71 17.81
N GLN A 85 -0.47 -0.53 17.40
CA GLN A 85 0.16 -1.74 17.90
C GLN A 85 0.34 -2.77 16.78
N ASN A 86 1.03 -3.87 17.08
CA ASN A 86 1.17 -4.99 16.14
C ASN A 86 -0.18 -5.64 15.85
N ILE A 87 -0.42 -6.00 14.60
CA ILE A 87 -1.64 -6.68 14.18
C ILE A 87 -1.30 -8.00 13.46
N THR A 88 -2.21 -8.97 13.54
CA THR A 88 -2.01 -10.27 12.91
C THR A 88 -3.09 -10.54 11.86
N PHE A 89 -2.67 -10.92 10.66
CA PHE A 89 -3.52 -11.48 9.62
C PHE A 89 -3.49 -13.01 9.72
N LYS A 90 -4.62 -13.63 10.01
CA LYS A 90 -4.71 -15.09 10.15
C LYS A 90 -5.68 -15.68 9.14
N GLY A 91 -5.17 -16.52 8.26
CA GLY A 91 -5.97 -17.22 7.23
C GLY A 91 -5.09 -18.17 6.42
N GLY A 92 -5.63 -18.65 5.31
CA GLY A 92 -4.92 -19.47 4.33
C GLY A 92 -4.26 -18.64 3.24
N LYS A 93 -3.48 -19.31 2.40
CA LYS A 93 -2.76 -18.70 1.28
C LYS A 93 -3.65 -18.10 0.18
N ASP A 94 -4.91 -18.53 0.09
CA ASP A 94 -5.88 -18.08 -0.91
C ASP A 94 -6.90 -17.09 -0.31
N ASP A 95 -6.84 -16.85 0.99
CA ASP A 95 -7.71 -15.90 1.66
C ASP A 95 -7.34 -14.46 1.34
N VAL A 96 -8.37 -13.60 1.26
CA VAL A 96 -8.24 -12.20 0.84
C VAL A 96 -8.76 -11.26 1.91
N TRP A 97 -8.05 -10.16 2.12
CA TRP A 97 -8.46 -9.04 2.96
C TRP A 97 -8.60 -7.79 2.10
N ILE A 98 -9.72 -7.12 2.21
CA ILE A 98 -9.95 -5.84 1.54
C ILE A 98 -10.41 -4.82 2.57
N PHE A 99 -9.68 -3.72 2.67
CA PHE A 99 -9.96 -2.63 3.57
C PHE A 99 -10.42 -1.41 2.79
N GLN A 100 -11.67 -1.01 2.98
CA GLN A 100 -12.25 0.22 2.43
C GLN A 100 -12.24 1.28 3.51
N ILE A 101 -11.42 2.31 3.35
CA ILE A 101 -11.25 3.38 4.33
C ILE A 101 -11.60 4.72 3.68
N SER A 102 -12.66 5.37 4.17
CA SER A 102 -13.10 6.67 3.66
C SER A 102 -12.25 7.85 4.19
N GLY A 103 -11.37 7.60 5.12
CA GLY A 103 -10.43 8.58 5.69
C GLY A 103 -8.98 8.20 5.45
N ASN A 104 -8.14 8.61 6.40
CA ASN A 104 -6.71 8.34 6.42
C ASN A 104 -6.39 6.99 7.11
N LEU A 105 -5.26 6.41 6.74
CA LEU A 105 -4.65 5.28 7.44
C LEU A 105 -3.35 5.74 8.11
N TYR A 106 -3.24 5.51 9.41
CA TYR A 106 -2.04 5.80 10.19
C TYR A 106 -1.51 4.53 10.84
N GLN A 107 -0.26 4.21 10.59
CA GLN A 107 0.45 3.16 11.34
C GLN A 107 1.50 3.81 12.22
N ALA A 108 1.49 3.47 13.51
CA ALA A 108 2.48 3.97 14.46
C ALA A 108 3.89 3.45 14.15
N GLY A 109 4.89 4.20 14.56
CA GLY A 109 6.28 3.78 14.39
C GLY A 109 6.61 2.51 15.17
N ALA A 110 7.54 1.73 14.63
CA ALA A 110 8.03 0.46 15.19
C ALA A 110 6.91 -0.58 15.47
N THR A 111 5.79 -0.48 14.74
CA THR A 111 4.73 -1.50 14.76
C THR A 111 4.84 -2.43 13.57
N GLU A 112 4.36 -3.66 13.71
CA GLU A 112 4.50 -4.72 12.74
C GLU A 112 3.16 -5.34 12.36
N MET A 113 2.98 -5.66 11.09
CA MET A 113 1.93 -6.52 10.57
C MET A 113 2.47 -7.94 10.45
N ILE A 114 1.80 -8.91 11.08
CA ILE A 114 2.24 -10.30 11.17
C ILE A 114 1.34 -11.19 10.32
N LEU A 115 1.92 -12.01 9.45
CA LEU A 115 1.18 -12.99 8.65
C LEU A 115 1.19 -14.36 9.34
N LYS A 116 0.01 -14.96 9.48
CA LYS A 116 -0.17 -16.35 9.92
C LYS A 116 -0.97 -17.14 8.88
N GLY A 117 -0.26 -17.68 7.89
CA GLY A 117 -0.82 -18.40 6.74
C GLY A 117 -1.35 -17.52 5.62
N ALA A 118 -1.54 -16.23 5.86
CA ALA A 118 -1.92 -15.24 4.87
C ALA A 118 -0.74 -14.83 3.97
N LEU A 119 -1.01 -14.37 2.75
CA LEU A 119 -0.01 -13.85 1.82
C LEU A 119 -0.16 -12.34 1.64
N ALA A 120 0.95 -11.62 1.61
CA ALA A 120 0.98 -10.17 1.45
C ALA A 120 0.26 -9.69 0.16
N LYS A 121 0.35 -10.46 -0.91
CA LYS A 121 -0.29 -10.17 -2.21
C LYS A 121 -1.83 -10.15 -2.16
N ASN A 122 -2.43 -10.74 -1.14
CA ASN A 122 -3.89 -10.88 -0.97
C ASN A 122 -4.46 -9.87 0.03
N ILE A 123 -3.68 -8.90 0.47
CA ILE A 123 -4.11 -7.85 1.41
C ILE A 123 -4.16 -6.52 0.65
N PHE A 124 -5.35 -5.93 0.56
CA PHE A 124 -5.61 -4.72 -0.21
C PHE A 124 -6.14 -3.60 0.68
N TRP A 125 -5.50 -2.44 0.60
CA TRP A 125 -5.86 -1.23 1.34
C TRP A 125 -6.35 -0.17 0.36
N GLN A 126 -7.67 0.01 0.25
CA GLN A 126 -8.26 1.07 -0.56
C GLN A 126 -8.60 2.26 0.34
N LEU A 127 -8.08 3.44 -0.01
CA LEU A 127 -8.25 4.66 0.78
C LEU A 127 -8.67 5.85 -0.10
N THR A 128 -9.60 6.66 0.43
CA THR A 128 -9.97 7.92 -0.23
C THR A 128 -9.05 9.08 0.15
N GLU A 129 -8.30 8.95 1.24
CA GLU A 129 -7.37 9.96 1.71
C GLU A 129 -5.94 9.41 1.83
N ASN A 130 -5.15 9.94 2.77
CA ASN A 130 -3.72 9.68 2.85
C ASN A 130 -3.39 8.42 3.64
N VAL A 131 -2.20 7.88 3.37
CA VAL A 131 -1.53 6.87 4.19
C VAL A 131 -0.28 7.46 4.80
N ALA A 132 -0.08 7.26 6.10
CA ALA A 132 1.14 7.63 6.79
C ALA A 132 1.67 6.46 7.61
N LEU A 133 2.89 6.01 7.28
CA LEU A 133 3.60 4.97 8.02
C LEU A 133 4.64 5.63 8.90
N GLY A 134 4.61 5.33 10.20
CA GLY A 134 5.55 5.85 11.19
C GLY A 134 6.97 5.28 11.01
N ASP A 135 7.93 5.87 11.72
CA ASP A 135 9.33 5.46 11.67
C ASP A 135 9.50 3.97 11.98
N LYS A 136 10.23 3.25 11.14
CA LYS A 136 10.48 1.80 11.30
C LYS A 136 9.22 0.93 11.34
N ALA A 137 8.08 1.43 10.87
CA ALA A 137 6.86 0.62 10.73
C ALA A 137 7.07 -0.48 9.68
N GLN A 138 6.56 -1.67 9.96
CA GLN A 138 6.57 -2.77 9.00
C GLN A 138 5.15 -2.99 8.46
N PHE A 139 4.93 -2.62 7.22
CA PHE A 139 3.63 -2.63 6.56
C PHE A 139 3.52 -3.76 5.55
N ILE A 140 2.33 -4.34 5.42
CA ILE A 140 2.08 -5.45 4.49
C ILE A 140 0.83 -5.17 3.64
N GLY A 141 0.96 -5.42 2.33
CA GLY A 141 -0.15 -5.42 1.39
C GLY A 141 -0.05 -4.39 0.27
N VAL A 142 -1.06 -4.38 -0.57
CA VAL A 142 -1.18 -3.47 -1.72
C VAL A 142 -2.01 -2.25 -1.32
N VAL A 143 -1.39 -1.09 -1.36
CA VAL A 143 -2.05 0.19 -1.06
C VAL A 143 -2.57 0.82 -2.35
N LEU A 144 -3.85 1.15 -2.36
CA LEU A 144 -4.56 1.85 -3.42
C LEU A 144 -5.10 3.17 -2.84
N ALA A 145 -4.31 4.21 -2.84
CA ALA A 145 -4.66 5.51 -2.26
C ALA A 145 -5.07 6.51 -3.34
N LYS A 146 -6.15 7.23 -3.10
CA LYS A 146 -6.58 8.32 -3.98
C LYS A 146 -5.68 9.56 -3.85
N THR A 147 -5.06 9.72 -2.70
CA THR A 147 -4.17 10.84 -2.42
C THR A 147 -2.78 10.35 -2.04
N HIS A 148 -2.11 11.01 -1.16
CA HIS A 148 -0.70 10.84 -0.82
C HIS A 148 -0.42 9.61 0.05
N ILE A 149 0.71 8.94 -0.21
CA ILE A 149 1.31 7.92 0.65
C ILE A 149 2.65 8.45 1.15
N ALA A 150 2.82 8.56 2.47
CA ALA A 150 4.05 9.00 3.11
C ALA A 150 4.64 7.91 3.98
N LEU A 151 5.91 7.60 3.78
CA LEU A 151 6.68 6.71 4.62
C LEU A 151 7.71 7.53 5.39
N ASN A 152 7.64 7.45 6.71
CA ASN A 152 8.65 8.02 7.59
C ASN A 152 9.95 7.19 7.56
N PRO A 153 11.06 7.70 8.11
CA PRO A 153 12.35 7.05 8.01
C PRO A 153 12.35 5.58 8.44
N LEU A 154 13.01 4.76 7.62
CA LEU A 154 13.23 3.33 7.87
C LEU A 154 11.93 2.48 7.94
N ALA A 155 10.79 3.02 7.53
CA ALA A 155 9.61 2.17 7.36
C ALA A 155 9.83 1.18 6.21
N GLU A 156 9.35 -0.05 6.39
CA GLU A 156 9.48 -1.14 5.43
C GLU A 156 8.11 -1.59 4.93
N VAL A 157 8.02 -1.91 3.64
CA VAL A 157 6.79 -2.38 3.01
C VAL A 157 7.04 -3.70 2.28
N ASN A 158 6.27 -4.72 2.63
CA ASN A 158 6.12 -5.93 1.83
C ASN A 158 4.81 -5.82 1.05
N GLY A 159 4.86 -5.23 -0.15
CA GLY A 159 3.66 -4.90 -0.88
C GLY A 159 3.87 -3.99 -2.09
N ARG A 160 2.87 -3.18 -2.40
CA ARG A 160 2.90 -2.15 -3.43
C ARG A 160 2.26 -0.87 -2.93
N LEU A 161 2.83 0.25 -3.33
CA LEU A 161 2.33 1.59 -3.00
C LEU A 161 1.84 2.26 -4.29
N LEU A 162 0.53 2.35 -4.46
CA LEU A 162 -0.11 2.93 -5.63
C LEU A 162 -0.93 4.14 -5.21
N SER A 163 -0.47 5.32 -5.58
CA SER A 163 -1.09 6.61 -5.26
C SER A 163 -1.49 7.33 -6.54
N GLN A 164 -2.65 7.99 -6.54
CA GLN A 164 -3.06 8.84 -7.65
C GLN A 164 -2.39 10.22 -7.63
N THR A 165 -1.68 10.58 -6.57
CA THR A 165 -0.95 11.85 -6.49
C THR A 165 0.54 11.65 -6.33
N GLN A 166 1.00 11.19 -5.16
CA GLN A 166 2.44 11.02 -4.90
C GLN A 166 2.72 9.98 -3.81
N VAL A 167 3.92 9.40 -3.87
CA VAL A 167 4.50 8.58 -2.82
C VAL A 167 5.78 9.26 -2.35
N THR A 168 5.90 9.51 -1.04
CA THR A 168 7.08 10.10 -0.42
C THR A 168 7.82 9.05 0.40
N LEU A 169 9.10 8.89 0.14
CA LEU A 169 9.97 7.92 0.79
C LEU A 169 11.13 8.62 1.50
N GLN A 170 11.56 8.07 2.63
CA GLN A 170 12.65 8.57 3.46
C GLN A 170 13.50 7.40 3.98
N ASP A 171 14.46 6.96 3.18
CA ASP A 171 15.33 5.81 3.51
C ASP A 171 14.51 4.54 3.84
N ASN A 172 13.60 4.18 2.92
CA ASN A 172 12.65 3.09 3.08
C ASN A 172 13.02 1.88 2.22
N ILE A 173 12.55 0.70 2.64
CA ILE A 173 12.60 -0.52 1.84
C ILE A 173 11.19 -0.84 1.38
N VAL A 174 11.00 -1.00 0.06
CA VAL A 174 9.74 -1.45 -0.53
C VAL A 174 10.00 -2.70 -1.36
N ASN A 175 9.56 -3.83 -0.86
CA ASN A 175 9.67 -5.12 -1.55
C ASN A 175 8.34 -5.50 -2.20
N PRO A 176 8.36 -6.12 -3.39
CA PRO A 176 7.13 -6.67 -3.97
C PRO A 176 6.52 -7.68 -2.99
N PRO A 177 5.17 -7.83 -2.97
CA PRO A 177 4.53 -8.74 -2.05
C PRO A 177 4.97 -10.17 -2.35
N THR A 178 5.44 -10.87 -1.33
CA THR A 178 5.87 -12.26 -1.44
C THR A 178 4.74 -13.15 -1.94
N ALA A 179 5.06 -14.03 -2.88
CA ALA A 179 4.10 -14.95 -3.51
C ALA A 179 3.90 -16.24 -2.72
N GLU A 180 4.87 -16.59 -1.89
CA GLU A 180 4.89 -17.75 -0.96
C GLU A 180 5.76 -17.43 0.25
#